data_ba7fc09d2a1cd25d4a784f6cd101f9ef
#
_entry.id   ba7fc09d2a1cd25d4a784f6cd101f9ef
#
_cell.length_a   1.000
_cell.length_b   1.000
_cell.length_c   1.000
_cell.angle_alpha   90.00
_cell.angle_beta   90.00
_cell.angle_gamma   90.00
#
_symmetry.space_group_name_H-M   'P 1'
#
loop_
_entity.id
_entity.type
_entity.pdbx_description
1 polymer ?
#
loop_
_entity_poly.entity_id
_entity_poly.type
_entity_poly.pdbx_seq_one_letter_code
_entity_poly.pdbx_strand_id
1 'polypeptide(L)'
;MTHTLLTERRAAVRLCCSLLLMALVLAPMACKRKKVRVGATDEETPKMQSVLNMGDTRVEPQLVKGFHGIEAAAWRWTEKQFTVALRPPFGASQKGAKLTVKLTVPPVTIEKLKSVALSATAGGSALPPETYTTPGDYVYVREIPASLLTGDSLRVDFQLDKAMPPSGADIRELGIIVLNIGLESK
;
A
#
# COMPACT_ATOMS: atom_id res chain seq x y z
N MET A 1 60.94 73.24 -21.98
CA MET A 1 60.91 71.99 -21.15
C MET A 1 59.49 71.59 -20.71
N THR A 2 58.45 71.90 -21.46
CA THR A 2 57.02 71.65 -21.01
C THR A 2 56.26 70.65 -21.89
N HIS A 3 56.82 70.11 -22.96
CA HIS A 3 56.13 69.21 -23.86
C HIS A 3 56.23 67.71 -23.52
N THR A 4 57.26 67.33 -22.75
CA THR A 4 57.53 65.91 -22.41
C THR A 4 56.69 65.40 -21.30
N LEU A 5 56.24 66.25 -20.38
CA LEU A 5 55.41 65.80 -19.22
C LEU A 5 53.92 65.54 -19.55
N LEU A 6 53.42 66.09 -20.66
CA LEU A 6 52.03 65.88 -21.09
C LEU A 6 51.81 64.58 -21.83
N THR A 7 52.86 64.07 -22.53
CA THR A 7 52.79 62.78 -23.23
C THR A 7 52.82 61.56 -22.29
N GLU A 8 53.62 61.64 -21.21
CA GLU A 8 53.68 60.53 -20.23
C GLU A 8 52.36 60.38 -19.39
N ARG A 9 51.74 61.52 -19.05
CA ARG A 9 50.44 61.45 -18.35
C ARG A 9 49.34 60.85 -19.19
N ARG A 10 49.35 61.09 -20.52
CA ARG A 10 48.33 60.47 -21.42
C ARG A 10 48.58 58.98 -21.64
N ALA A 11 49.81 58.51 -21.60
CA ALA A 11 50.14 57.10 -21.69
C ALA A 11 49.74 56.33 -20.41
N ALA A 12 50.00 56.88 -19.25
CA ALA A 12 49.64 56.30 -17.96
C ALA A 12 48.09 56.19 -17.78
N VAL A 13 47.34 57.22 -18.18
CA VAL A 13 45.87 57.17 -18.11
C VAL A 13 45.26 56.12 -19.06
N ARG A 14 45.86 55.99 -20.28
CA ARG A 14 45.38 54.95 -21.23
C ARG A 14 45.69 53.55 -20.76
N LEU A 15 46.82 53.30 -20.12
CA LEU A 15 47.18 52.00 -19.57
C LEU A 15 46.29 51.64 -18.37
N CYS A 16 45.98 52.61 -17.51
CA CYS A 16 45.08 52.36 -16.37
C CYS A 16 43.63 52.06 -16.78
N CYS A 17 43.13 52.81 -17.80
CA CYS A 17 41.76 52.51 -18.35
C CYS A 17 41.70 51.17 -19.04
N SER A 18 42.77 50.72 -19.75
CA SER A 18 42.80 49.41 -20.40
C SER A 18 42.83 48.25 -19.39
N LEU A 19 43.51 48.40 -18.27
CA LEU A 19 43.55 47.40 -17.19
C LEU A 19 42.23 47.35 -16.42
N LEU A 20 41.53 48.47 -16.23
CA LEU A 20 40.22 48.52 -15.59
C LEU A 20 39.13 47.85 -16.46
N LEU A 21 39.18 48.02 -17.80
CA LEU A 21 38.25 47.38 -18.72
C LEU A 21 38.47 45.87 -18.81
N MET A 22 39.69 45.40 -18.67
CA MET A 22 40.01 43.97 -18.71
C MET A 22 39.64 43.23 -17.41
N ALA A 23 39.56 43.91 -16.27
CA ALA A 23 39.13 43.35 -15.00
C ALA A 23 37.62 43.15 -14.91
N LEU A 24 36.83 43.84 -15.75
CA LEU A 24 35.36 43.76 -15.75
C LEU A 24 34.80 42.57 -16.53
N VAL A 25 35.64 41.88 -17.34
CA VAL A 25 35.22 40.75 -18.19
C VAL A 25 35.43 39.38 -17.51
N LEU A 26 36.14 39.33 -16.40
CA LEU A 26 36.43 38.13 -15.62
C LEU A 26 35.55 37.96 -14.38
N ALA A 27 34.34 38.52 -14.36
CA ALA A 27 33.36 38.13 -13.38
C ALA A 27 32.95 36.67 -13.67
N PRO A 28 33.26 35.68 -12.80
CA PRO A 28 32.74 34.35 -12.97
C PRO A 28 31.23 34.48 -12.85
N MET A 29 30.51 34.16 -13.93
CA MET A 29 29.10 33.82 -13.85
C MET A 29 28.99 32.61 -12.93
N ALA A 30 28.96 32.85 -11.63
CA ALA A 30 28.52 31.90 -10.64
C ALA A 30 27.03 31.67 -10.91
N CYS A 31 26.71 30.86 -11.95
CA CYS A 31 25.43 30.22 -12.03
C CYS A 31 25.23 29.43 -10.73
N LYS A 32 24.54 30.04 -9.77
CA LYS A 32 23.91 29.32 -8.69
C LYS A 32 23.00 28.31 -9.34
N ARG A 33 23.55 27.13 -9.68
CA ARG A 33 22.73 25.95 -9.92
C ARG A 33 21.89 25.77 -8.66
N LYS A 34 20.66 26.28 -8.74
CA LYS A 34 19.63 25.90 -7.80
C LYS A 34 19.62 24.37 -7.84
N LYS A 35 20.22 23.72 -6.83
CA LYS A 35 20.01 22.30 -6.62
C LYS A 35 18.50 22.16 -6.45
N VAL A 36 17.83 21.81 -7.54
CA VAL A 36 16.50 21.21 -7.44
C VAL A 36 16.76 20.00 -6.56
N ARG A 37 16.44 20.12 -5.28
CA ARG A 37 16.17 18.95 -4.48
C ARG A 37 14.99 18.31 -5.21
N VAL A 38 15.29 17.33 -6.07
CA VAL A 38 14.35 16.28 -6.35
C VAL A 38 14.07 15.75 -4.95
N GLY A 39 12.94 16.19 -4.36
CA GLY A 39 12.41 15.54 -3.19
C GLY A 39 12.38 14.07 -3.61
N ALA A 40 13.22 13.25 -3.03
CA ALA A 40 12.88 11.86 -2.92
C ALA A 40 11.47 11.92 -2.33
N THR A 41 10.47 11.64 -3.14
CA THR A 41 9.20 11.18 -2.64
C THR A 41 9.65 9.94 -1.86
N ASP A 42 9.79 10.07 -0.54
CA ASP A 42 9.76 8.92 0.32
C ASP A 42 8.43 8.26 -0.07
N GLU A 43 8.48 7.28 -0.98
CA GLU A 43 7.41 6.32 -1.12
C GLU A 43 7.40 5.62 0.23
N GLU A 44 6.60 6.19 1.14
CA GLU A 44 6.35 5.58 2.44
C GLU A 44 5.88 4.16 2.13
N THR A 45 6.76 3.20 2.38
CA THR A 45 6.43 1.78 2.24
C THR A 45 5.08 1.58 2.95
N PRO A 46 4.03 1.11 2.29
CA PRO A 46 2.69 1.06 2.87
C PRO A 46 2.74 0.35 4.21
N LYS A 47 2.47 1.09 5.27
CA LYS A 47 2.53 0.56 6.64
C LYS A 47 1.46 -0.52 6.78
N MET A 48 1.88 -1.74 7.15
CA MET A 48 0.94 -2.83 7.38
C MET A 48 -0.18 -2.43 8.34
N GLN A 49 -1.40 -2.76 7.98
CA GLN A 49 -2.62 -2.46 8.72
C GLN A 49 -3.12 -3.71 9.45
N SER A 50 -3.77 -3.51 10.59
CA SER A 50 -4.46 -4.56 11.32
C SER A 50 -5.86 -4.83 10.75
N VAL A 51 -6.43 -3.86 10.04
CA VAL A 51 -7.76 -3.94 9.44
C VAL A 51 -7.65 -3.52 7.97
N LEU A 52 -8.07 -4.40 7.07
CA LEU A 52 -8.05 -4.22 5.62
C LEU A 52 -9.46 -3.91 5.13
N ASN A 53 -9.67 -2.72 4.60
CA ASN A 53 -10.88 -2.36 3.88
C ASN A 53 -10.70 -2.71 2.40
N MET A 54 -11.54 -3.57 1.84
CA MET A 54 -11.39 -4.08 0.48
C MET A 54 -11.60 -3.03 -0.61
N GLY A 55 -12.21 -1.90 -0.29
CA GLY A 55 -12.31 -0.74 -1.19
C GLY A 55 -11.05 0.17 -1.21
N ASP A 56 -10.06 -0.09 -0.37
CA ASP A 56 -8.84 0.72 -0.28
C ASP A 56 -7.69 0.06 -1.07
N THR A 57 -7.13 0.76 -2.06
CA THR A 57 -5.99 0.27 -2.84
C THR A 57 -4.71 0.13 -2.01
N ARG A 58 -4.57 0.89 -0.92
CA ARG A 58 -3.39 0.83 -0.05
C ARG A 58 -3.21 -0.52 0.66
N VAL A 59 -4.26 -1.34 0.73
CA VAL A 59 -4.19 -2.68 1.34
C VAL A 59 -3.71 -3.77 0.37
N GLU A 60 -3.56 -3.47 -0.93
CA GLU A 60 -3.15 -4.46 -1.94
C GLU A 60 -1.87 -5.24 -1.59
N PRO A 61 -0.81 -4.62 -1.02
CA PRO A 61 0.37 -5.37 -0.61
C PRO A 61 0.13 -6.42 0.48
N GLN A 62 -1.01 -6.34 1.19
CA GLN A 62 -1.41 -7.28 2.23
C GLN A 62 -2.39 -8.36 1.74
N LEU A 63 -2.95 -8.19 0.53
CA LEU A 63 -3.77 -9.18 -0.15
C LEU A 63 -2.86 -10.16 -0.89
N VAL A 64 -2.39 -11.20 -0.20
CA VAL A 64 -1.32 -12.07 -0.69
C VAL A 64 -1.74 -12.87 -1.93
N LYS A 65 -2.99 -13.37 -1.98
CA LYS A 65 -3.56 -14.07 -3.14
C LYS A 65 -5.09 -14.18 -3.04
N GLY A 66 -5.72 -14.49 -4.18
CA GLY A 66 -7.10 -14.92 -4.26
C GLY A 66 -8.14 -13.80 -4.10
N PHE A 67 -7.77 -12.56 -4.45
CA PHE A 67 -8.69 -11.43 -4.49
C PHE A 67 -8.76 -10.87 -5.90
N HIS A 68 -9.95 -10.60 -6.37
CA HIS A 68 -10.20 -9.89 -7.62
C HIS A 68 -10.10 -8.37 -7.41
N GLY A 69 -10.25 -7.61 -8.49
CA GLY A 69 -10.24 -6.14 -8.44
C GLY A 69 -11.34 -5.57 -7.55
N ILE A 70 -11.17 -4.30 -7.15
CA ILE A 70 -12.18 -3.57 -6.36
C ILE A 70 -13.45 -3.39 -7.21
N GLU A 71 -14.60 -3.68 -6.63
CA GLU A 71 -15.90 -3.42 -7.22
C GLU A 71 -16.72 -2.45 -6.34
N ALA A 72 -17.49 -1.60 -6.98
CA ALA A 72 -18.30 -0.56 -6.31
C ALA A 72 -17.51 0.30 -5.31
N ALA A 73 -16.19 0.44 -5.47
CA ALA A 73 -15.28 1.13 -4.55
C ALA A 73 -15.38 0.65 -3.08
N ALA A 74 -15.86 -0.56 -2.82
CA ALA A 74 -16.21 -1.01 -1.47
C ALA A 74 -15.78 -2.44 -1.14
N TRP A 75 -15.72 -3.34 -2.12
CA TRP A 75 -15.56 -4.76 -1.86
C TRP A 75 -14.79 -5.47 -2.98
N ARG A 76 -14.40 -6.74 -2.74
CA ARG A 76 -13.77 -7.62 -3.72
C ARG A 76 -14.39 -9.00 -3.66
N TRP A 77 -14.52 -9.64 -4.83
CA TRP A 77 -14.71 -11.08 -4.89
C TRP A 77 -13.43 -11.81 -4.47
N THR A 78 -13.60 -12.97 -3.86
CA THR A 78 -12.50 -13.89 -3.61
C THR A 78 -12.52 -15.04 -4.61
N GLU A 79 -11.38 -15.69 -4.76
CA GLU A 79 -11.28 -17.03 -5.28
C GLU A 79 -11.67 -18.04 -4.19
N LYS A 80 -11.63 -19.35 -4.53
CA LYS A 80 -11.84 -20.43 -3.56
C LYS A 80 -10.83 -20.41 -2.41
N GLN A 81 -9.60 -19.98 -2.70
CA GLN A 81 -8.51 -19.81 -1.73
C GLN A 81 -8.03 -18.37 -1.75
N PHE A 82 -8.01 -17.75 -0.60
CA PHE A 82 -7.49 -16.38 -0.48
C PHE A 82 -6.69 -16.19 0.80
N THR A 83 -5.73 -15.29 0.77
CA THR A 83 -4.76 -15.12 1.86
C THR A 83 -4.49 -13.65 2.10
N VAL A 84 -4.42 -13.26 3.38
CA VAL A 84 -4.01 -11.93 3.80
C VAL A 84 -2.84 -11.98 4.79
N ALA A 85 -2.09 -10.89 4.86
CA ALA A 85 -1.13 -10.62 5.92
C ALA A 85 -1.63 -9.44 6.76
N LEU A 86 -1.82 -9.64 8.06
CA LEU A 86 -2.37 -8.64 8.98
C LEU A 86 -1.32 -8.27 10.03
N ARG A 87 -1.26 -6.99 10.37
CA ARG A 87 -0.45 -6.55 11.50
C ARG A 87 -1.19 -6.86 12.81
N PRO A 88 -0.56 -7.54 13.79
CA PRO A 88 -1.14 -7.68 15.12
C PRO A 88 -1.41 -6.30 15.75
N PRO A 89 -2.61 -6.06 16.31
CA PRO A 89 -2.89 -4.80 17.01
C PRO A 89 -2.07 -4.69 18.30
N PHE A 90 -1.95 -3.48 18.81
CA PHE A 90 -1.22 -3.22 20.04
C PHE A 90 -1.77 -4.07 21.21
N GLY A 91 -0.88 -4.69 21.98
CA GLY A 91 -1.25 -5.54 23.11
C GLY A 91 -1.72 -6.95 22.76
N ALA A 92 -1.85 -7.29 21.48
CA ALA A 92 -2.34 -8.61 21.05
C ALA A 92 -1.40 -9.76 21.45
N SER A 93 -0.11 -9.52 21.55
CA SER A 93 0.87 -10.52 22.01
C SER A 93 0.68 -10.94 23.48
N GLN A 94 -0.08 -10.19 24.26
CA GLN A 94 -0.42 -10.53 25.67
C GLN A 94 -1.86 -11.04 25.82
N LYS A 95 -2.81 -10.43 25.07
CA LYS A 95 -4.25 -10.68 25.28
C LYS A 95 -4.90 -11.54 24.19
N GLY A 96 -4.20 -11.74 23.05
CA GLY A 96 -4.82 -12.28 21.86
C GLY A 96 -5.57 -11.20 21.08
N ALA A 97 -6.24 -11.63 20.02
CA ALA A 97 -7.04 -10.78 19.15
C ALA A 97 -8.29 -11.51 18.66
N LYS A 98 -9.23 -10.77 18.06
CA LYS A 98 -10.33 -11.32 17.28
C LYS A 98 -10.04 -11.13 15.80
N LEU A 99 -10.05 -12.21 15.04
CA LEU A 99 -10.11 -12.15 13.57
C LEU A 99 -11.57 -11.92 13.19
N THR A 100 -11.83 -10.87 12.43
CA THR A 100 -13.16 -10.52 11.94
C THR A 100 -13.13 -10.42 10.43
N VAL A 101 -14.07 -11.10 9.73
CA VAL A 101 -14.28 -10.97 8.29
C VAL A 101 -15.72 -10.54 8.05
N LYS A 102 -15.93 -9.35 7.50
CA LYS A 102 -17.24 -8.92 6.99
C LYS A 102 -17.36 -9.36 5.54
N LEU A 103 -18.36 -10.17 5.27
CA LEU A 103 -18.55 -10.80 3.97
C LEU A 103 -20.03 -10.79 3.55
N THR A 104 -20.26 -10.91 2.25
CA THR A 104 -21.57 -11.13 1.67
C THR A 104 -21.53 -12.44 0.87
N VAL A 105 -22.53 -13.26 1.08
CA VAL A 105 -22.82 -14.43 0.23
C VAL A 105 -23.96 -14.02 -0.73
N PRO A 106 -23.68 -13.80 -2.02
CA PRO A 106 -24.69 -13.38 -2.98
C PRO A 106 -25.75 -14.45 -3.25
N PRO A 107 -26.97 -14.07 -3.67
CA PRO A 107 -28.04 -15.01 -4.03
C PRO A 107 -27.58 -16.04 -5.08
N VAL A 108 -26.85 -15.60 -6.10
CA VAL A 108 -26.35 -16.48 -7.17
C VAL A 108 -25.40 -17.58 -6.64
N THR A 109 -24.64 -17.31 -5.58
CA THR A 109 -23.74 -18.28 -4.95
C THR A 109 -24.56 -19.43 -4.32
N ILE A 110 -25.62 -19.08 -3.57
CA ILE A 110 -26.48 -20.11 -2.94
C ILE A 110 -27.34 -20.83 -3.97
N GLU A 111 -27.83 -20.13 -4.97
CA GLU A 111 -28.58 -20.75 -6.07
C GLU A 111 -27.76 -21.86 -6.76
N LYS A 112 -26.50 -21.57 -7.10
CA LYS A 112 -25.61 -22.51 -7.81
C LYS A 112 -24.99 -23.57 -6.89
N LEU A 113 -24.51 -23.20 -5.72
CA LEU A 113 -23.71 -24.07 -4.85
C LEU A 113 -24.49 -24.71 -3.70
N LYS A 114 -25.71 -24.22 -3.41
CA LYS A 114 -26.61 -24.61 -2.29
C LYS A 114 -26.08 -24.19 -0.91
N SER A 115 -24.80 -24.24 -0.70
CA SER A 115 -24.11 -23.83 0.51
C SER A 115 -22.65 -23.51 0.19
N VAL A 116 -22.01 -22.70 1.01
CA VAL A 116 -20.57 -22.48 0.99
C VAL A 116 -20.03 -22.49 2.43
N ALA A 117 -18.96 -23.21 2.68
CA ALA A 117 -18.28 -23.24 3.96
C ALA A 117 -16.94 -22.50 3.90
N LEU A 118 -16.74 -21.58 4.82
CA LEU A 118 -15.49 -20.84 5.02
C LEU A 118 -14.71 -21.46 6.16
N SER A 119 -13.48 -21.87 5.90
CA SER A 119 -12.48 -22.27 6.88
C SER A 119 -11.30 -21.28 6.83
N ALA A 120 -10.56 -21.17 7.93
CA ALA A 120 -9.36 -20.33 7.98
C ALA A 120 -8.25 -21.03 8.78
N THR A 121 -7.01 -20.65 8.47
CA THR A 121 -5.80 -21.07 9.18
C THR A 121 -4.98 -19.81 9.51
N ALA A 122 -4.69 -19.59 10.77
CA ALA A 122 -3.91 -18.44 11.22
C ALA A 122 -2.56 -18.90 11.80
N GLY A 123 -1.46 -18.46 11.23
CA GLY A 123 -0.13 -18.87 11.67
C GLY A 123 0.07 -20.40 11.72
N GLY A 124 -0.59 -21.15 10.84
CA GLY A 124 -0.56 -22.62 10.81
C GLY A 124 -1.59 -23.32 11.70
N SER A 125 -2.34 -22.59 12.54
CA SER A 125 -3.40 -23.15 13.39
C SER A 125 -4.76 -23.05 12.73
N ALA A 126 -5.47 -24.16 12.61
CA ALA A 126 -6.81 -24.20 12.04
C ALA A 126 -7.83 -23.51 12.96
N LEU A 127 -8.71 -22.72 12.36
CA LEU A 127 -9.82 -22.07 13.03
C LEU A 127 -11.15 -22.77 12.71
N PRO A 128 -12.14 -22.77 13.60
CA PRO A 128 -13.44 -23.40 13.34
C PRO A 128 -14.08 -22.87 12.06
N PRO A 129 -14.58 -23.74 11.17
CA PRO A 129 -15.27 -23.31 9.95
C PRO A 129 -16.66 -22.74 10.25
N GLU A 130 -17.25 -22.08 9.24
CA GLU A 130 -18.63 -21.62 9.26
C GLU A 130 -19.29 -21.89 7.91
N THR A 131 -20.55 -22.37 7.92
CA THR A 131 -21.28 -22.73 6.71
C THR A 131 -22.46 -21.79 6.51
N TYR A 132 -22.58 -21.23 5.31
CA TYR A 132 -23.64 -20.34 4.88
C TYR A 132 -24.57 -21.09 3.92
N THR A 133 -25.86 -21.12 4.22
CA THR A 133 -26.89 -21.81 3.43
C THR A 133 -27.92 -20.85 2.84
N THR A 134 -27.86 -19.58 3.24
CA THR A 134 -28.75 -18.53 2.73
C THR A 134 -27.93 -17.35 2.22
N PRO A 135 -28.46 -16.57 1.25
CA PRO A 135 -27.79 -15.32 0.86
C PRO A 135 -27.86 -14.28 2.00
N GLY A 136 -26.88 -13.40 2.07
CA GLY A 136 -26.89 -12.31 3.05
C GLY A 136 -25.51 -11.81 3.42
N ASP A 137 -25.50 -10.85 4.34
CA ASP A 137 -24.30 -10.30 4.94
C ASP A 137 -24.00 -11.04 6.23
N TYR A 138 -22.74 -11.37 6.41
CA TYR A 138 -22.25 -12.16 7.54
C TYR A 138 -21.00 -11.57 8.15
N VAL A 139 -20.74 -11.94 9.41
CA VAL A 139 -19.50 -11.61 10.10
C VAL A 139 -18.91 -12.91 10.66
N TYR A 140 -17.86 -13.38 10.02
CA TYR A 140 -17.06 -14.50 10.54
C TYR A 140 -16.12 -13.99 11.62
N VAL A 141 -16.23 -14.51 12.85
CA VAL A 141 -15.41 -14.06 13.98
C VAL A 141 -14.72 -15.25 14.62
N ARG A 142 -13.39 -15.17 14.82
CA ARG A 142 -12.60 -16.22 15.49
C ARG A 142 -11.57 -15.61 16.44
N GLU A 143 -11.37 -16.29 17.54
CA GLU A 143 -10.38 -15.94 18.54
C GLU A 143 -8.98 -16.37 18.08
N ILE A 144 -8.02 -15.44 18.14
CA ILE A 144 -6.62 -15.70 17.85
C ILE A 144 -5.82 -15.62 19.17
N PRO A 145 -5.17 -16.72 19.58
CA PRO A 145 -4.40 -16.73 20.82
C PRO A 145 -3.15 -15.83 20.71
N ALA A 146 -2.73 -15.27 21.83
CA ALA A 146 -1.58 -14.36 21.91
C ALA A 146 -0.28 -14.99 21.35
N SER A 147 -0.12 -16.30 21.51
CA SER A 147 1.05 -17.04 21.02
C SER A 147 1.27 -16.95 19.49
N LEU A 148 0.22 -16.70 18.72
CA LEU A 148 0.28 -16.53 17.26
C LEU A 148 0.54 -15.06 16.85
N LEU A 149 0.56 -14.13 17.79
CA LEU A 149 0.59 -12.69 17.55
C LEU A 149 1.89 -12.03 18.05
N THR A 150 2.98 -12.80 18.11
CA THR A 150 4.29 -12.34 18.61
C THR A 150 5.16 -11.68 17.55
N GLY A 151 4.86 -11.88 16.26
CA GLY A 151 5.59 -11.30 15.12
C GLY A 151 4.97 -9.99 14.63
N ASP A 152 5.61 -9.37 13.64
CA ASP A 152 5.16 -8.13 13.02
C ASP A 152 3.95 -8.32 12.08
N SER A 153 3.70 -9.56 11.65
CA SER A 153 2.56 -9.91 10.81
C SER A 153 2.02 -11.30 11.12
N LEU A 154 0.72 -11.46 10.98
CA LEU A 154 0.03 -12.74 10.99
C LEU A 154 -0.49 -13.03 9.57
N ARG A 155 -0.06 -14.16 9.02
CA ARG A 155 -0.66 -14.71 7.79
C ARG A 155 -1.93 -15.46 8.15
N VAL A 156 -3.01 -15.16 7.42
CA VAL A 156 -4.28 -15.88 7.52
C VAL A 156 -4.64 -16.42 6.14
N ASP A 157 -4.73 -17.72 6.03
CA ASP A 157 -5.14 -18.43 4.84
C ASP A 157 -6.61 -18.86 4.99
N PHE A 158 -7.44 -18.48 4.03
CA PHE A 158 -8.85 -18.81 3.96
C PHE A 158 -9.11 -19.82 2.85
N GLN A 159 -10.07 -20.72 3.08
CA GLN A 159 -10.48 -21.74 2.14
C GLN A 159 -12.00 -21.86 2.14
N LEU A 160 -12.60 -21.73 0.97
CA LEU A 160 -13.98 -22.15 0.73
C LEU A 160 -14.02 -23.63 0.30
N ASP A 161 -15.04 -24.36 0.71
CA ASP A 161 -15.27 -25.73 0.23
C ASP A 161 -15.63 -25.74 -1.27
N LYS A 162 -16.32 -24.69 -1.74
CA LYS A 162 -16.77 -24.50 -3.13
C LYS A 162 -16.61 -23.06 -3.58
N ALA A 163 -16.44 -22.87 -4.89
CA ALA A 163 -16.53 -21.58 -5.56
C ALA A 163 -17.24 -21.77 -6.91
N MET A 164 -17.80 -20.71 -7.44
CA MET A 164 -18.42 -20.73 -8.77
C MET A 164 -17.31 -20.74 -9.83
N PRO A 165 -17.30 -21.73 -10.74
CA PRO A 165 -16.34 -21.73 -11.84
C PRO A 165 -16.63 -20.60 -12.83
N PRO A 166 -15.66 -20.26 -13.70
CA PRO A 166 -15.88 -19.37 -14.82
C PRO A 166 -17.13 -19.76 -15.61
N SER A 167 -17.98 -18.78 -15.95
CA SER A 167 -19.22 -19.02 -16.65
C SER A 167 -19.66 -17.85 -17.52
N GLY A 168 -19.98 -18.10 -18.78
CA GLY A 168 -20.41 -17.08 -19.72
C GLY A 168 -19.32 -16.04 -19.99
N ALA A 169 -19.63 -14.76 -19.79
CA ALA A 169 -18.69 -13.66 -19.98
C ALA A 169 -17.75 -13.45 -18.80
N ASP A 170 -18.05 -14.01 -17.62
CA ASP A 170 -17.15 -13.90 -16.45
C ASP A 170 -16.21 -15.12 -16.41
N ILE A 171 -14.94 -14.85 -16.68
CA ILE A 171 -13.87 -15.87 -16.73
C ILE A 171 -13.22 -16.11 -15.36
N ARG A 172 -13.71 -15.47 -14.30
CA ARG A 172 -13.16 -15.57 -12.94
C ARG A 172 -13.77 -16.74 -12.18
N GLU A 173 -12.97 -17.37 -11.33
CA GLU A 173 -13.49 -18.17 -10.22
C GLU A 173 -14.04 -17.21 -9.14
N LEU A 174 -15.29 -17.38 -8.72
CA LEU A 174 -15.94 -16.49 -7.77
C LEU A 174 -16.35 -17.25 -6.51
N GLY A 175 -15.75 -16.86 -5.38
CA GLY A 175 -16.04 -17.39 -4.04
C GLY A 175 -17.16 -16.62 -3.34
N ILE A 176 -16.77 -15.75 -2.42
CA ILE A 176 -17.64 -14.85 -1.66
C ILE A 176 -17.18 -13.41 -1.88
N ILE A 177 -18.03 -12.46 -1.54
CA ILE A 177 -17.69 -11.04 -1.50
C ILE A 177 -17.14 -10.72 -0.11
N VAL A 178 -15.99 -10.02 -0.05
CA VAL A 178 -15.39 -9.54 1.19
C VAL A 178 -15.34 -8.02 1.19
N LEU A 179 -15.77 -7.42 2.30
CA LEU A 179 -15.77 -5.98 2.53
C LEU A 179 -14.60 -5.57 3.43
N ASN A 180 -14.32 -6.40 4.45
CA ASN A 180 -13.33 -6.07 5.46
C ASN A 180 -12.76 -7.35 6.08
N ILE A 181 -11.44 -7.35 6.36
CA ILE A 181 -10.76 -8.37 7.16
C ILE A 181 -9.90 -7.67 8.19
N GLY A 182 -10.01 -8.04 9.46
CA GLY A 182 -9.24 -7.37 10.49
C GLY A 182 -8.90 -8.22 11.70
N LEU A 183 -7.85 -7.79 12.40
CA LEU A 183 -7.51 -8.21 13.76
C LEU A 183 -7.86 -7.06 14.70
N GLU A 184 -8.72 -7.32 15.67
CA GLU A 184 -9.13 -6.40 16.72
C GLU A 184 -8.56 -6.87 18.05
N SER A 185 -8.03 -5.92 18.87
CA SER A 185 -7.54 -6.26 20.23
C SER A 185 -8.69 -6.70 21.13
N LYS A 186 -8.40 -7.60 22.03
CA LYS A 186 -9.29 -7.96 23.15
C LYS A 186 -9.22 -6.95 24.29
#